data_58f44da677c92ed7d292302d8da6fb6a
#
_entry.id   58f44da677c92ed7d292302d8da6fb6a
#
_cell.length_a   1.000
_cell.length_b   1.000
_cell.length_c   1.000
_cell.angle_alpha   90.00
_cell.angle_beta   90.00
_cell.angle_gamma   90.00
#
_symmetry.space_group_name_H-M   'P 1'
#
loop_
_entity.id
_entity.type
_entity.pdbx_description
1 polymer ?
#
loop_
_entity_poly.entity_id
_entity_poly.type
_entity_poly.pdbx_seq_one_letter_code
_entity_poly.pdbx_strand_id
1 'polypeptide(L)'
;MPLDRRRFLVATGMSVAATALARPASTASPQDWAWVRDQFDLRRDLAHFASFYLVSHPRPVREAIETLRRALDENPFEVVDHGLFTRPDEVRRAAAAYLGGRPEDVALTRSTTEGLALIYAGLRLRSGQEILTTAHDHYVHHESIRLAAQRDGAEMRRVALYDEGSRASEDEIVDRLRRAVRPGTRVIGVTWVHSSTGVKLPIRSIAAAVAELNRSRDAADRALLVVDGVHGFGVEDESVADLGCDFLAAGAHKWIFGPRGTAIVWGRREAWERVQPSIPAFEMPPYMAWQHGVEPGPTQGAWMSPGGLHAYEHMWALPAAFAFHREIGRARIAGRIHEMNTRLKDGLAGLRHVTLHTPRAPGLSAGLVAFEVAGVTPEEVVRRLRERRIIASTSPYLQSFARLAGSILNTPEEVDSAVAAVGALA
;
A
#
# COMPACT_ATOMS: atom_id res chain seq x y z
N MET A 1 53.37 -22.67 -24.36
CA MET A 1 52.35 -23.07 -25.36
C MET A 1 51.04 -22.32 -25.05
N PRO A 2 50.62 -21.37 -25.87
CA PRO A 2 49.39 -20.67 -25.65
C PRO A 2 48.21 -21.44 -26.28
N LEU A 3 47.19 -21.67 -25.49
CA LEU A 3 45.91 -22.27 -25.92
C LEU A 3 45.12 -21.32 -26.77
N ASP A 4 44.90 -21.75 -28.00
CA ASP A 4 44.18 -21.03 -29.05
C ASP A 4 42.68 -20.90 -28.73
N ARG A 5 42.21 -19.68 -28.53
CA ARG A 5 40.79 -19.30 -28.23
C ARG A 5 39.83 -19.43 -29.41
N ARG A 6 40.26 -19.92 -30.58
CA ARG A 6 39.45 -19.97 -31.82
C ARG A 6 38.76 -21.33 -32.10
N ARG A 7 38.85 -22.31 -31.24
CA ARG A 7 38.25 -23.65 -31.47
C ARG A 7 37.05 -24.00 -30.64
N PHE A 8 36.41 -23.04 -29.92
CA PHE A 8 35.25 -23.34 -29.06
C PHE A 8 33.89 -22.82 -29.62
N LEU A 9 33.81 -22.43 -30.88
CA LEU A 9 32.60 -21.85 -31.49
C LEU A 9 32.07 -22.62 -32.71
N VAL A 10 32.31 -23.92 -32.81
CA VAL A 10 31.63 -24.74 -33.84
C VAL A 10 31.25 -26.07 -33.20
N ALA A 11 30.12 -26.15 -32.57
CA ALA A 11 29.23 -27.30 -32.47
C ALA A 11 28.12 -27.02 -31.43
N THR A 12 26.98 -26.71 -31.86
CA THR A 12 25.61 -27.14 -31.52
C THR A 12 24.64 -26.01 -31.82
N GLY A 13 24.44 -25.80 -33.11
CA GLY A 13 23.22 -25.13 -33.59
C GLY A 13 22.03 -26.09 -33.47
N MET A 14 21.46 -26.22 -32.29
CA MET A 14 20.07 -26.64 -32.16
C MET A 14 19.23 -25.40 -31.89
N SER A 15 18.68 -24.83 -32.97
CA SER A 15 17.58 -23.87 -32.91
C SER A 15 16.37 -24.60 -32.35
N VAL A 16 16.15 -24.49 -31.05
CA VAL A 16 14.82 -24.71 -30.47
C VAL A 16 13.98 -23.52 -30.88
N ALA A 17 13.29 -23.67 -32.01
CA ALA A 17 12.19 -22.78 -32.34
C ALA A 17 11.12 -22.98 -31.24
N ALA A 18 11.14 -22.11 -30.24
CA ALA A 18 10.03 -21.95 -29.33
C ALA A 18 8.88 -21.37 -30.17
N THR A 19 8.04 -22.24 -30.70
CA THR A 19 6.71 -21.89 -31.18
C THR A 19 5.97 -21.33 -29.99
N ALA A 20 5.99 -19.99 -29.86
CA ALA A 20 5.03 -19.29 -29.04
C ALA A 20 3.65 -19.61 -29.64
N LEU A 21 2.97 -20.61 -29.07
CA LEU A 21 1.56 -20.83 -29.30
C LEU A 21 0.85 -19.53 -28.89
N ALA A 22 0.49 -18.73 -29.90
CA ALA A 22 -0.38 -17.59 -29.73
C ALA A 22 -1.66 -18.13 -29.06
N ARG A 23 -1.86 -17.81 -27.79
CA ARG A 23 -3.14 -18.09 -27.12
C ARG A 23 -4.22 -17.40 -27.95
N PRO A 24 -5.34 -18.09 -28.27
CA PRO A 24 -6.45 -17.45 -28.94
C PRO A 24 -6.86 -16.24 -28.06
N ALA A 25 -7.08 -15.09 -28.71
CA ALA A 25 -7.60 -13.91 -28.03
C ALA A 25 -8.92 -14.31 -27.34
N SER A 26 -8.92 -14.33 -26.02
CA SER A 26 -10.12 -14.58 -25.24
C SER A 26 -11.15 -13.52 -25.61
N THR A 27 -12.38 -13.90 -25.89
CA THR A 27 -13.53 -12.99 -26.02
C THR A 27 -13.94 -12.39 -24.66
N ALA A 28 -13.25 -12.75 -23.59
CA ALA A 28 -13.46 -12.28 -22.24
C ALA A 28 -13.14 -10.78 -22.12
N SER A 29 -13.96 -10.06 -21.36
CA SER A 29 -13.90 -8.62 -21.16
C SER A 29 -13.33 -8.28 -19.76
N PRO A 30 -12.97 -7.01 -19.45
CA PRO A 30 -12.61 -6.56 -18.11
C PRO A 30 -13.70 -6.86 -17.05
N GLN A 31 -14.90 -7.20 -17.49
CA GLN A 31 -16.00 -7.66 -16.64
C GLN A 31 -15.91 -9.16 -16.27
N ASP A 32 -14.93 -9.89 -16.79
CA ASP A 32 -14.71 -11.30 -16.46
C ASP A 32 -13.47 -11.47 -15.59
N TRP A 33 -13.61 -12.14 -14.44
CA TRP A 33 -12.48 -12.43 -13.55
C TRP A 33 -11.44 -13.35 -14.17
N ALA A 34 -11.81 -14.19 -15.14
CA ALA A 34 -10.87 -14.98 -15.92
C ALA A 34 -9.96 -14.06 -16.76
N TRP A 35 -10.55 -13.06 -17.45
CA TRP A 35 -9.79 -12.05 -18.17
C TRP A 35 -8.82 -11.28 -17.24
N VAL A 36 -9.30 -10.83 -16.06
CA VAL A 36 -8.47 -10.13 -15.08
C VAL A 36 -7.27 -11.00 -14.67
N ARG A 37 -7.51 -12.27 -14.35
CA ARG A 37 -6.43 -13.22 -13.99
C ARG A 37 -5.43 -13.42 -15.14
N ASP A 38 -5.88 -13.45 -16.39
CA ASP A 38 -5.03 -13.64 -17.57
C ASP A 38 -4.12 -12.42 -17.87
N GLN A 39 -4.33 -11.29 -17.22
CA GLN A 39 -3.39 -10.19 -17.30
C GLN A 39 -2.08 -10.44 -16.51
N PHE A 40 -2.04 -11.46 -15.67
CA PHE A 40 -0.90 -11.75 -14.79
C PHE A 40 -0.16 -13.02 -15.19
N ASP A 41 1.18 -12.97 -15.30
CA ASP A 41 2.04 -14.13 -15.57
C ASP A 41 2.36 -14.92 -14.30
N LEU A 42 1.38 -15.09 -13.43
CA LEU A 42 1.53 -15.93 -12.23
C LEU A 42 1.47 -17.41 -12.59
N ARG A 43 2.23 -18.21 -11.88
CA ARG A 43 2.16 -19.67 -11.94
C ARG A 43 0.77 -20.12 -11.51
N ARG A 44 0.04 -20.79 -12.42
CA ARG A 44 -1.34 -21.25 -12.18
C ARG A 44 -1.43 -22.51 -11.32
N ASP A 45 -0.31 -23.19 -11.10
CA ASP A 45 -0.19 -24.32 -10.18
C ASP A 45 -0.02 -23.89 -8.71
N LEU A 46 0.01 -22.57 -8.43
CA LEU A 46 0.08 -22.00 -7.10
C LEU A 46 -1.14 -21.11 -6.83
N ALA A 47 -1.80 -21.31 -5.70
CA ALA A 47 -2.84 -20.41 -5.20
C ALA A 47 -2.20 -19.27 -4.37
N HIS A 48 -2.24 -18.05 -4.89
CA HIS A 48 -1.56 -16.89 -4.31
C HIS A 48 -2.46 -16.13 -3.33
N PHE A 49 -2.28 -16.36 -2.02
CA PHE A 49 -2.98 -15.64 -0.95
C PHE A 49 -2.08 -14.65 -0.20
N ALA A 50 -0.98 -14.20 -0.82
CA ALA A 50 -0.04 -13.25 -0.24
C ALA A 50 0.22 -12.01 -1.14
N SER A 51 -0.72 -11.63 -1.99
CA SER A 51 -0.62 -10.46 -2.88
C SER A 51 -0.46 -9.14 -2.12
N PHE A 52 -0.88 -9.09 -0.85
CA PHE A 52 -0.66 -7.94 0.04
C PHE A 52 0.81 -7.73 0.44
N TYR A 53 1.69 -8.68 0.19
CA TYR A 53 3.13 -8.53 0.47
C TYR A 53 3.87 -7.90 -0.71
N LEU A 54 3.80 -8.54 -1.87
CA LEU A 54 4.34 -8.06 -3.14
C LEU A 54 3.56 -8.70 -4.28
N VAL A 55 3.28 -7.95 -5.34
CA VAL A 55 2.44 -8.42 -6.44
C VAL A 55 3.23 -8.71 -7.72
N SER A 56 2.64 -9.55 -8.59
CA SER A 56 2.95 -9.60 -10.00
C SER A 56 2.30 -8.41 -10.70
N HIS A 57 2.95 -7.85 -11.71
CA HIS A 57 2.37 -6.77 -12.49
C HIS A 57 1.38 -7.32 -13.52
N PRO A 58 0.21 -6.69 -13.74
CA PRO A 58 -0.64 -7.02 -14.87
C PRO A 58 0.02 -6.60 -16.18
N ARG A 59 -0.41 -7.18 -17.29
CA ARG A 59 0.16 -6.94 -18.63
C ARG A 59 0.36 -5.45 -18.97
N PRO A 60 -0.66 -4.56 -18.78
CA PRO A 60 -0.49 -3.14 -19.13
C PRO A 60 0.67 -2.47 -18.35
N VAL A 61 0.86 -2.86 -17.10
CA VAL A 61 1.95 -2.32 -16.26
C VAL A 61 3.31 -2.85 -16.72
N ARG A 62 3.41 -4.16 -17.05
CA ARG A 62 4.65 -4.74 -17.59
C ARG A 62 5.06 -4.08 -18.91
N GLU A 63 4.10 -3.92 -19.82
CA GLU A 63 4.33 -3.32 -21.14
C GLU A 63 4.77 -1.85 -21.00
N ALA A 64 4.16 -1.08 -20.09
CA ALA A 64 4.56 0.29 -19.82
C ALA A 64 5.99 0.38 -19.28
N ILE A 65 6.35 -0.47 -18.31
CA ILE A 65 7.71 -0.55 -17.75
C ILE A 65 8.71 -0.88 -18.86
N GLU A 66 8.43 -1.90 -19.67
CA GLU A 66 9.34 -2.36 -20.71
C GLU A 66 9.53 -1.33 -21.82
N THR A 67 8.48 -0.61 -22.19
CA THR A 67 8.54 0.46 -23.19
C THR A 67 9.40 1.62 -22.70
N LEU A 68 9.19 2.05 -21.45
CA LEU A 68 9.98 3.12 -20.85
C LEU A 68 11.44 2.71 -20.65
N ARG A 69 11.70 1.48 -20.21
CA ARG A 69 13.06 0.95 -20.04
C ARG A 69 13.82 0.97 -21.36
N ARG A 70 13.21 0.47 -22.45
CA ARG A 70 13.85 0.49 -23.78
C ARG A 70 14.15 1.91 -24.25
N ALA A 71 13.21 2.83 -24.10
CA ALA A 71 13.42 4.22 -24.48
C ALA A 71 14.58 4.86 -23.70
N LEU A 72 14.67 4.57 -22.38
CA LEU A 72 15.78 5.04 -21.54
C LEU A 72 17.13 4.40 -21.93
N ASP A 73 17.15 3.12 -22.31
CA ASP A 73 18.36 2.43 -22.76
C ASP A 73 18.83 2.96 -24.15
N GLU A 74 17.88 3.33 -25.03
CA GLU A 74 18.17 3.86 -26.37
C GLU A 74 18.66 5.32 -26.34
N ASN A 75 18.03 6.18 -25.55
CA ASN A 75 18.42 7.60 -25.45
C ASN A 75 18.05 8.19 -24.06
N PRO A 76 18.86 7.91 -23.01
CA PRO A 76 18.55 8.30 -21.64
C PRO A 76 18.46 9.82 -21.48
N PHE A 77 19.32 10.58 -22.20
CA PHE A 77 19.32 12.04 -22.05
C PHE A 77 18.02 12.66 -22.53
N GLU A 78 17.59 12.42 -23.77
CA GLU A 78 16.37 13.01 -24.31
C GLU A 78 15.11 12.57 -23.55
N VAL A 79 15.02 11.29 -23.18
CA VAL A 79 13.87 10.75 -22.44
C VAL A 79 13.75 11.43 -21.08
N VAL A 80 14.87 11.63 -20.38
CA VAL A 80 14.85 12.29 -19.06
C VAL A 80 14.66 13.80 -19.22
N ASP A 81 15.35 14.45 -20.14
CA ASP A 81 15.25 15.90 -20.37
C ASP A 81 13.81 16.34 -20.69
N HIS A 82 13.13 15.63 -21.57
CA HIS A 82 11.73 15.90 -21.91
C HIS A 82 10.74 15.42 -20.83
N GLY A 83 11.08 14.35 -20.08
CA GLY A 83 10.18 13.69 -19.14
C GLY A 83 10.25 14.20 -17.70
N LEU A 84 11.39 14.78 -17.28
CA LEU A 84 11.68 15.05 -15.87
C LEU A 84 10.60 15.89 -15.15
N PHE A 85 10.08 16.91 -15.82
CA PHE A 85 9.06 17.81 -15.26
C PHE A 85 7.63 17.52 -15.72
N THR A 86 7.44 16.67 -16.75
CA THR A 86 6.11 16.38 -17.32
C THR A 86 5.56 15.04 -16.87
N ARG A 87 6.37 14.01 -16.82
CA ARG A 87 5.95 12.65 -16.44
C ARG A 87 5.49 12.53 -14.98
N PRO A 88 6.14 13.17 -13.99
CA PRO A 88 5.63 13.19 -12.63
C PRO A 88 4.21 13.76 -12.53
N ASP A 89 3.88 14.80 -13.33
CA ASP A 89 2.54 15.37 -13.37
C ASP A 89 1.50 14.41 -13.96
N GLU A 90 1.88 13.60 -14.96
CA GLU A 90 1.00 12.54 -15.47
C GLU A 90 0.68 11.51 -14.38
N VAL A 91 1.70 11.11 -13.59
CA VAL A 91 1.54 10.19 -12.47
C VAL A 91 0.64 10.79 -11.39
N ARG A 92 0.88 12.05 -10.99
CA ARG A 92 0.05 12.77 -10.01
C ARG A 92 -1.39 12.91 -10.46
N ARG A 93 -1.64 13.26 -11.73
CA ARG A 93 -3.00 13.32 -12.29
C ARG A 93 -3.71 11.97 -12.23
N ALA A 94 -3.01 10.88 -12.58
CA ALA A 94 -3.58 9.54 -12.54
C ALA A 94 -3.91 9.09 -11.10
N ALA A 95 -3.00 9.35 -10.15
CA ALA A 95 -3.20 9.07 -8.74
C ALA A 95 -4.34 9.92 -8.14
N ALA A 96 -4.37 11.21 -8.41
CA ALA A 96 -5.41 12.12 -7.94
C ALA A 96 -6.80 11.72 -8.48
N ALA A 97 -6.90 11.39 -9.76
CA ALA A 97 -8.13 10.90 -10.36
C ALA A 97 -8.61 9.57 -9.76
N TYR A 98 -7.69 8.71 -9.32
CA TYR A 98 -8.00 7.47 -8.61
C TYR A 98 -8.48 7.72 -7.18
N LEU A 99 -7.86 8.66 -6.47
CA LEU A 99 -8.15 9.00 -5.07
C LEU A 99 -9.36 9.93 -4.89
N GLY A 100 -9.81 10.62 -5.95
CA GLY A 100 -10.79 11.69 -5.86
C GLY A 100 -10.23 12.98 -5.27
N GLY A 101 -8.93 13.26 -5.50
CA GLY A 101 -8.21 14.45 -5.05
C GLY A 101 -7.71 15.32 -6.20
N ARG A 102 -6.75 16.22 -5.90
CA ARG A 102 -6.10 17.08 -6.89
C ARG A 102 -4.65 16.66 -7.08
N PRO A 103 -4.05 16.83 -8.28
CA PRO A 103 -2.65 16.47 -8.55
C PRO A 103 -1.64 17.18 -7.64
N GLU A 104 -1.88 18.44 -7.31
CA GLU A 104 -1.01 19.26 -6.45
C GLU A 104 -0.93 18.73 -5.01
N ASP A 105 -1.94 17.96 -4.60
CA ASP A 105 -2.04 17.38 -3.26
C ASP A 105 -1.30 16.03 -3.15
N VAL A 106 -0.68 15.54 -4.25
CA VAL A 106 -0.01 14.23 -4.32
C VAL A 106 1.50 14.39 -4.38
N ALA A 107 2.20 13.73 -3.45
CA ALA A 107 3.64 13.46 -3.53
C ALA A 107 3.89 12.05 -4.06
N LEU A 108 4.96 11.90 -4.85
CA LEU A 108 5.43 10.62 -5.37
C LEU A 108 6.59 10.12 -4.52
N THR A 109 6.48 8.89 -4.02
CA THR A 109 7.48 8.27 -3.16
C THR A 109 7.74 6.83 -3.62
N ARG A 110 8.73 6.16 -3.02
CA ARG A 110 9.12 4.79 -3.40
C ARG A 110 8.46 3.70 -2.56
N SER A 111 7.94 4.08 -1.39
CA SER A 111 7.28 3.15 -0.48
C SER A 111 6.40 3.89 0.52
N THR A 112 5.46 3.20 1.16
CA THR A 112 4.73 3.74 2.32
C THR A 112 5.69 4.18 3.42
N THR A 113 6.77 3.43 3.64
CA THR A 113 7.81 3.76 4.63
C THR A 113 8.41 5.14 4.38
N GLU A 114 8.83 5.41 3.13
CA GLU A 114 9.36 6.72 2.75
C GLU A 114 8.30 7.82 2.88
N GLY A 115 7.06 7.56 2.42
CA GLY A 115 5.97 8.53 2.53
C GLY A 115 5.64 8.92 3.97
N LEU A 116 5.51 7.95 4.86
CA LEU A 116 5.31 8.20 6.30
C LEU A 116 6.50 8.95 6.91
N ALA A 117 7.72 8.51 6.61
CA ALA A 117 8.92 9.16 7.12
C ALA A 117 9.01 10.63 6.68
N LEU A 118 8.68 10.94 5.42
CA LEU A 118 8.67 12.32 4.91
C LEU A 118 7.62 13.19 5.61
N ILE A 119 6.40 12.68 5.83
CA ILE A 119 5.37 13.41 6.58
C ILE A 119 5.90 13.75 7.98
N TYR A 120 6.30 12.73 8.76
CA TYR A 120 6.72 12.92 10.13
C TYR A 120 8.02 13.71 10.25
N ALA A 121 8.98 13.50 9.35
CA ALA A 121 10.22 14.28 9.33
C ALA A 121 10.00 15.75 8.97
N GLY A 122 8.98 16.03 8.15
CA GLY A 122 8.63 17.38 7.74
C GLY A 122 7.84 18.17 8.79
N LEU A 123 7.12 17.49 9.68
CA LEU A 123 6.40 18.13 10.78
C LEU A 123 7.37 18.76 11.79
N ARG A 124 6.95 19.86 12.40
CA ARG A 124 7.68 20.51 13.50
C ARG A 124 6.83 20.46 14.76
N LEU A 125 7.34 19.75 15.76
CA LEU A 125 6.71 19.63 17.06
C LEU A 125 7.53 20.43 18.10
N ARG A 126 6.93 20.72 19.23
CA ARG A 126 7.56 21.38 20.37
C ARG A 126 7.57 20.44 21.57
N SER A 127 8.50 20.65 22.48
CA SER A 127 8.50 19.97 23.78
C SER A 127 7.13 20.12 24.48
N GLY A 128 6.64 19.04 25.07
CA GLY A 128 5.31 18.95 25.66
C GLY A 128 4.17 18.62 24.69
N GLN A 129 4.45 18.54 23.38
CA GLN A 129 3.52 18.02 22.39
C GLN A 129 3.71 16.52 22.18
N GLU A 130 2.69 15.85 21.66
CA GLU A 130 2.75 14.41 21.40
C GLU A 130 2.24 14.01 20.01
N ILE A 131 2.76 12.90 19.52
CA ILE A 131 2.17 12.11 18.45
C ILE A 131 1.50 10.88 19.08
N LEU A 132 0.17 10.78 18.93
CA LEU A 132 -0.60 9.62 19.32
C LEU A 132 -0.64 8.62 18.17
N THR A 133 -0.34 7.33 18.44
CA THR A 133 -0.46 6.25 17.48
C THR A 133 -1.11 5.03 18.12
N THR A 134 -1.41 3.99 17.33
CA THR A 134 -2.03 2.78 17.89
C THR A 134 -0.99 1.74 18.29
N ALA A 135 -1.34 0.83 19.20
CA ALA A 135 -0.49 -0.30 19.55
C ALA A 135 -0.40 -1.34 18.42
N HIS A 136 -1.29 -1.24 17.42
CA HIS A 136 -1.48 -2.22 16.36
C HIS A 136 -0.77 -1.86 15.05
N ASP A 137 -0.18 -0.64 14.98
CA ASP A 137 0.48 -0.13 13.79
C ASP A 137 1.78 -0.88 13.48
N HIS A 138 2.16 -0.85 12.21
CA HIS A 138 3.38 -1.51 11.74
C HIS A 138 4.65 -0.81 12.22
N TYR A 139 5.74 -1.56 12.36
CA TYR A 139 7.06 -1.07 12.75
C TYR A 139 7.48 0.23 12.07
N VAL A 140 7.31 0.33 10.74
CA VAL A 140 7.75 1.52 9.99
C VAL A 140 6.96 2.78 10.37
N HIS A 141 5.68 2.63 10.72
CA HIS A 141 4.85 3.74 11.21
C HIS A 141 5.33 4.20 12.58
N HIS A 142 5.46 3.26 13.52
CA HIS A 142 5.98 3.54 14.87
C HIS A 142 7.36 4.18 14.82
N GLU A 143 8.28 3.66 14.00
CA GLU A 143 9.64 4.15 13.95
C GLU A 143 9.75 5.54 13.32
N SER A 144 8.97 5.81 12.27
CA SER A 144 8.88 7.15 11.68
C SER A 144 8.39 8.19 12.71
N ILE A 145 7.40 7.82 13.53
CA ILE A 145 6.90 8.67 14.62
C ILE A 145 7.95 8.84 15.70
N ARG A 146 8.59 7.76 16.16
CA ARG A 146 9.60 7.80 17.22
C ARG A 146 10.77 8.71 16.86
N LEU A 147 11.28 8.61 15.65
CA LEU A 147 12.38 9.42 15.15
C LEU A 147 12.01 10.91 15.10
N ALA A 148 10.81 11.24 14.63
CA ALA A 148 10.32 12.62 14.61
C ALA A 148 10.13 13.20 16.02
N ALA A 149 9.49 12.43 16.91
CA ALA A 149 9.28 12.84 18.30
C ALA A 149 10.61 13.07 19.02
N GLN A 150 11.58 12.15 18.85
CA GLN A 150 12.93 12.29 19.44
C GLN A 150 13.66 13.54 18.94
N ARG A 151 13.60 13.83 17.63
CA ARG A 151 14.24 15.01 17.03
C ARG A 151 13.72 16.31 17.66
N ASP A 152 12.41 16.39 17.88
CA ASP A 152 11.72 17.62 18.29
C ASP A 152 11.51 17.71 19.83
N GLY A 153 11.97 16.72 20.60
CA GLY A 153 11.73 16.65 22.04
C GLY A 153 10.25 16.48 22.42
N ALA A 154 9.47 15.88 21.51
CA ALA A 154 8.05 15.57 21.71
C ALA A 154 7.87 14.13 22.21
N GLU A 155 6.65 13.78 22.65
CA GLU A 155 6.31 12.43 23.10
C GLU A 155 5.70 11.59 21.98
N MET A 156 6.07 10.31 21.90
CA MET A 156 5.33 9.31 21.17
C MET A 156 4.52 8.47 22.14
N ARG A 157 3.19 8.41 21.96
CA ARG A 157 2.33 7.61 22.82
C ARG A 157 1.49 6.63 21.99
N ARG A 158 1.40 5.39 22.47
CA ARG A 158 0.61 4.31 21.83
C ARG A 158 -0.66 4.04 22.63
N VAL A 159 -1.76 3.76 21.93
CA VAL A 159 -3.04 3.34 22.52
C VAL A 159 -3.55 2.08 21.83
N ALA A 160 -4.06 1.12 22.62
CA ALA A 160 -4.78 0.00 22.07
C ALA A 160 -6.23 0.42 21.76
N LEU A 161 -6.62 0.34 20.48
CA LEU A 161 -7.98 0.71 20.05
C LEU A 161 -8.98 -0.42 20.24
N TYR A 162 -8.52 -1.63 20.42
CA TYR A 162 -9.29 -2.83 20.77
C TYR A 162 -8.37 -3.83 21.50
N ASP A 163 -8.93 -4.79 22.20
CA ASP A 163 -8.15 -5.85 22.87
C ASP A 163 -8.05 -7.09 21.97
N GLU A 164 -9.18 -7.53 21.41
CA GLU A 164 -9.25 -8.68 20.51
C GLU A 164 -9.72 -8.23 19.11
N GLY A 165 -8.92 -8.44 18.08
CA GLY A 165 -9.25 -8.03 16.72
C GLY A 165 -10.58 -8.59 16.23
N SER A 166 -10.86 -9.88 16.50
CA SER A 166 -12.11 -10.56 16.09
C SER A 166 -13.38 -9.96 16.68
N ARG A 167 -13.28 -9.23 17.79
CA ARG A 167 -14.39 -8.59 18.53
C ARG A 167 -14.41 -7.07 18.42
N ALA A 168 -13.44 -6.48 17.71
CA ALA A 168 -13.38 -5.04 17.56
C ALA A 168 -14.69 -4.47 17.03
N SER A 169 -15.08 -3.31 17.55
CA SER A 169 -16.25 -2.56 17.10
C SER A 169 -15.87 -1.11 16.76
N GLU A 170 -16.66 -0.48 15.90
CA GLU A 170 -16.43 0.92 15.53
C GLU A 170 -16.52 1.85 16.74
N ASP A 171 -17.56 1.68 17.58
CA ASP A 171 -17.75 2.49 18.78
C ASP A 171 -16.57 2.35 19.74
N GLU A 172 -16.11 1.13 20.00
CA GLU A 172 -14.95 0.88 20.87
C GLU A 172 -13.69 1.59 20.35
N ILE A 173 -13.41 1.46 19.04
CA ILE A 173 -12.25 2.05 18.38
C ILE A 173 -12.28 3.58 18.51
N VAL A 174 -13.40 4.21 18.16
CA VAL A 174 -13.55 5.66 18.18
C VAL A 174 -13.53 6.19 19.62
N ASP A 175 -14.19 5.54 20.56
CA ASP A 175 -14.22 5.95 21.96
C ASP A 175 -12.86 5.83 22.64
N ARG A 176 -12.12 4.75 22.38
CA ARG A 176 -10.74 4.59 22.90
C ARG A 176 -9.82 5.67 22.35
N LEU A 177 -9.94 6.00 21.05
CA LEU A 177 -9.17 7.10 20.46
C LEU A 177 -9.53 8.43 21.09
N ARG A 178 -10.80 8.78 21.21
CA ARG A 178 -11.27 10.04 21.83
C ARG A 178 -10.71 10.22 23.24
N ARG A 179 -10.80 9.19 24.08
CA ARG A 179 -10.26 9.22 25.44
C ARG A 179 -8.73 9.34 25.48
N ALA A 180 -8.06 8.84 24.46
CA ALA A 180 -6.61 8.90 24.38
C ALA A 180 -6.07 10.28 23.97
N VAL A 181 -6.84 11.11 23.25
CA VAL A 181 -6.40 12.43 22.79
C VAL A 181 -6.26 13.39 23.97
N ARG A 182 -5.13 14.08 24.06
CA ARG A 182 -4.78 15.08 25.10
C ARG A 182 -4.69 16.48 24.50
N PRO A 183 -4.67 17.54 25.31
CA PRO A 183 -4.44 18.91 24.80
C PRO A 183 -3.12 19.05 24.03
N GLY A 184 -2.07 18.30 24.41
CA GLY A 184 -0.76 18.26 23.73
C GLY A 184 -0.72 17.43 22.45
N THR A 185 -1.74 16.63 22.13
CA THR A 185 -1.76 15.81 20.91
C THR A 185 -1.85 16.69 19.67
N ARG A 186 -0.83 16.62 18.81
CA ARG A 186 -0.71 17.39 17.54
C ARG A 186 -0.83 16.55 16.31
N VAL A 187 -0.55 15.27 16.41
CA VAL A 187 -0.67 14.31 15.32
C VAL A 187 -1.26 13.02 15.84
N ILE A 188 -2.16 12.45 15.07
CA ILE A 188 -2.76 11.14 15.30
C ILE A 188 -2.38 10.30 14.09
N GLY A 189 -1.51 9.30 14.30
CA GLY A 189 -1.09 8.35 13.28
C GLY A 189 -1.81 7.03 13.46
N VAL A 190 -2.49 6.54 12.41
CA VAL A 190 -3.22 5.26 12.43
C VAL A 190 -3.02 4.51 11.12
N THR A 191 -3.11 3.18 11.16
CA THR A 191 -3.11 2.34 9.96
C THR A 191 -4.55 1.97 9.57
N TRP A 192 -4.92 2.16 8.32
CA TRP A 192 -6.28 1.89 7.83
C TRP A 192 -6.70 0.43 8.01
N VAL A 193 -5.80 -0.50 7.64
CA VAL A 193 -6.03 -1.94 7.85
C VAL A 193 -4.78 -2.55 8.52
N HIS A 194 -4.94 -3.01 9.75
CA HIS A 194 -3.84 -3.58 10.53
C HIS A 194 -3.34 -4.87 9.91
N SER A 195 -2.07 -4.91 9.53
CA SER A 195 -1.48 -6.10 8.90
C SER A 195 -1.21 -7.26 9.87
N SER A 196 -1.37 -7.05 11.17
CA SER A 196 -1.34 -8.11 12.21
C SER A 196 -2.65 -8.91 12.23
N THR A 197 -3.79 -8.21 12.43
CA THR A 197 -5.10 -8.81 12.71
C THR A 197 -6.09 -8.71 11.55
N GLY A 198 -5.82 -7.90 10.52
CA GLY A 198 -6.76 -7.62 9.44
C GLY A 198 -7.92 -6.69 9.84
N VAL A 199 -7.89 -6.09 11.03
CA VAL A 199 -8.89 -5.10 11.45
C VAL A 199 -8.79 -3.86 10.55
N LYS A 200 -9.91 -3.48 9.92
CA LYS A 200 -10.06 -2.22 9.20
C LYS A 200 -10.57 -1.15 10.16
N LEU A 201 -9.79 -0.10 10.34
CA LEU A 201 -10.21 1.05 11.15
C LEU A 201 -11.26 1.89 10.42
N PRO A 202 -12.29 2.39 11.13
CA PRO A 202 -13.31 3.28 10.59
C PRO A 202 -12.76 4.71 10.44
N ILE A 203 -11.92 4.93 9.43
CA ILE A 203 -11.17 6.19 9.26
C ILE A 203 -12.10 7.40 9.20
N ARG A 204 -13.25 7.31 8.52
CA ARG A 204 -14.25 8.38 8.47
C ARG A 204 -14.73 8.80 9.86
N SER A 205 -15.07 7.84 10.71
CA SER A 205 -15.55 8.09 12.08
C SER A 205 -14.44 8.61 12.98
N ILE A 206 -13.21 8.12 12.80
CA ILE A 206 -12.01 8.66 13.45
C ILE A 206 -11.77 10.11 13.02
N ALA A 207 -11.83 10.41 11.72
CA ALA A 207 -11.67 11.77 11.20
C ALA A 207 -12.74 12.74 11.74
N ALA A 208 -14.00 12.28 11.82
CA ALA A 208 -15.08 13.05 12.42
C ALA A 208 -14.81 13.36 13.90
N ALA A 209 -14.34 12.37 14.67
CA ALA A 209 -13.96 12.56 16.07
C ALA A 209 -12.79 13.56 16.23
N VAL A 210 -11.76 13.46 15.37
CA VAL A 210 -10.63 14.40 15.37
C VAL A 210 -11.10 15.81 14.98
N ALA A 211 -11.97 15.95 13.98
CA ALA A 211 -12.53 17.23 13.58
C ALA A 211 -13.34 17.89 14.74
N GLU A 212 -14.10 17.10 15.49
CA GLU A 212 -14.83 17.58 16.67
C GLU A 212 -13.87 18.07 17.78
N LEU A 213 -12.85 17.30 18.11
CA LEU A 213 -11.83 17.69 19.06
C LEU A 213 -11.10 18.98 18.63
N ASN A 214 -10.89 19.17 17.35
CA ASN A 214 -10.23 20.35 16.79
C ASN A 214 -11.08 21.63 16.81
N ARG A 215 -12.41 21.55 17.05
CA ARG A 215 -13.28 22.75 17.12
C ARG A 215 -12.93 23.67 18.28
N SER A 216 -12.47 23.09 19.39
CA SER A 216 -12.05 23.84 20.60
C SER A 216 -10.57 24.24 20.61
N ARG A 217 -9.84 24.00 19.50
CA ARG A 217 -8.40 24.26 19.41
C ARG A 217 -8.11 25.41 18.47
N ASP A 218 -7.13 26.22 18.85
CA ASP A 218 -6.57 27.22 17.93
C ASP A 218 -5.98 26.53 16.69
N ALA A 219 -5.96 27.23 15.57
CA ALA A 219 -5.53 26.68 14.28
C ALA A 219 -4.13 26.03 14.34
N ALA A 220 -3.19 26.65 15.07
CA ALA A 220 -1.83 26.11 15.26
C ALA A 220 -1.79 24.83 16.11
N ASP A 221 -2.82 24.61 16.94
CA ASP A 221 -2.88 23.50 17.89
C ASP A 221 -3.78 22.33 17.43
N ARG A 222 -4.40 22.45 16.25
CA ARG A 222 -5.21 21.36 15.67
C ARG A 222 -4.37 20.13 15.39
N ALA A 223 -4.89 18.98 15.80
CA ALA A 223 -4.29 17.69 15.51
C ALA A 223 -4.48 17.32 14.05
N LEU A 224 -3.46 16.77 13.41
CA LEU A 224 -3.51 16.18 12.08
C LEU A 224 -3.77 14.68 12.17
N LEU A 225 -4.57 14.15 11.25
CA LEU A 225 -4.80 12.72 11.09
C LEU A 225 -3.97 12.17 9.93
N VAL A 226 -2.96 11.36 10.25
CA VAL A 226 -2.07 10.69 9.29
C VAL A 226 -2.45 9.22 9.18
N VAL A 227 -2.74 8.75 7.98
CA VAL A 227 -3.18 7.38 7.72
C VAL A 227 -2.14 6.62 6.91
N ASP A 228 -1.65 5.51 7.46
CA ASP A 228 -1.01 4.45 6.67
C ASP A 228 -2.10 3.68 5.92
N GLY A 229 -2.23 3.96 4.64
CA GLY A 229 -3.27 3.41 3.77
C GLY A 229 -2.89 2.13 3.04
N VAL A 230 -1.70 1.56 3.28
CA VAL A 230 -1.10 0.53 2.43
C VAL A 230 -1.97 -0.72 2.18
N HIS A 231 -2.87 -1.08 3.08
CA HIS A 231 -3.76 -2.24 2.95
C HIS A 231 -5.23 -1.88 2.71
N GLY A 232 -5.58 -0.60 2.68
CA GLY A 232 -6.89 -0.11 2.22
C GLY A 232 -6.85 0.40 0.78
N PHE A 233 -5.74 1.05 0.40
CA PHE A 233 -5.54 1.60 -0.94
C PHE A 233 -5.51 0.50 -2.02
N GLY A 234 -6.46 0.54 -2.93
CA GLY A 234 -6.67 -0.47 -3.96
C GLY A 234 -7.55 -1.65 -3.54
N VAL A 235 -7.98 -1.70 -2.28
CA VAL A 235 -8.95 -2.66 -1.74
C VAL A 235 -10.31 -2.01 -1.58
N GLU A 236 -10.34 -0.86 -0.91
CA GLU A 236 -11.57 -0.13 -0.59
C GLU A 236 -11.90 0.91 -1.66
N ASP A 237 -13.17 1.25 -1.79
CA ASP A 237 -13.64 2.22 -2.80
C ASP A 237 -13.83 3.64 -2.24
N GLU A 238 -13.41 3.91 -1.01
CA GLU A 238 -13.48 5.25 -0.43
C GLU A 238 -12.49 6.21 -1.11
N SER A 239 -12.97 7.41 -1.41
CA SER A 239 -12.12 8.53 -1.83
C SER A 239 -11.42 9.17 -0.62
N VAL A 240 -10.41 10.00 -0.86
CA VAL A 240 -9.77 10.77 0.23
C VAL A 240 -10.73 11.76 0.91
N ALA A 241 -11.74 12.24 0.18
CA ALA A 241 -12.82 13.05 0.76
C ALA A 241 -13.71 12.23 1.71
N ASP A 242 -13.96 10.97 1.37
CA ASP A 242 -14.72 10.05 2.22
C ASP A 242 -13.96 9.70 3.50
N LEU A 243 -12.67 9.48 3.40
CA LEU A 243 -11.80 9.18 4.55
C LEU A 243 -11.69 10.35 5.51
N GLY A 244 -11.64 11.59 5.00
CA GLY A 244 -11.55 12.81 5.81
C GLY A 244 -10.24 13.01 6.56
N CYS A 245 -9.20 12.22 6.29
CA CYS A 245 -7.87 12.36 6.88
C CYS A 245 -7.12 13.59 6.31
N ASP A 246 -6.02 13.97 6.97
CA ASP A 246 -5.14 15.05 6.51
C ASP A 246 -4.04 14.52 5.59
N PHE A 247 -3.54 13.30 5.85
CA PHE A 247 -2.56 12.60 5.02
C PHE A 247 -2.91 11.13 4.86
N LEU A 248 -2.66 10.60 3.65
CA LEU A 248 -2.74 9.18 3.31
C LEU A 248 -1.46 8.77 2.60
N ALA A 249 -0.67 7.86 3.17
CA ALA A 249 0.52 7.29 2.55
C ALA A 249 0.27 5.83 2.14
N ALA A 250 0.57 5.46 0.88
CA ALA A 250 0.31 4.11 0.41
C ALA A 250 1.25 3.67 -0.72
N GLY A 251 1.82 2.47 -0.57
CA GLY A 251 2.61 1.81 -1.62
C GLY A 251 1.73 1.25 -2.73
N ALA A 252 2.11 1.50 -3.98
CA ALA A 252 1.36 1.01 -5.14
C ALA A 252 1.70 -0.44 -5.53
N HIS A 253 2.76 -1.02 -4.97
CA HIS A 253 3.28 -2.36 -5.27
C HIS A 253 2.51 -3.51 -4.59
N LYS A 254 1.34 -3.23 -4.00
CA LYS A 254 0.46 -4.22 -3.35
C LYS A 254 -0.87 -4.28 -4.11
N TRP A 255 -1.93 -3.74 -3.55
CA TRP A 255 -3.29 -3.91 -4.06
C TRP A 255 -3.59 -3.13 -5.36
N ILE A 256 -2.82 -2.08 -5.67
CA ILE A 256 -2.90 -1.36 -6.96
C ILE A 256 -2.21 -2.15 -8.09
N PHE A 257 -1.43 -3.19 -7.78
CA PHE A 257 -0.64 -3.95 -8.75
C PHE A 257 0.33 -3.08 -9.56
N GLY A 258 0.74 -1.95 -8.97
CA GLY A 258 1.66 -0.99 -9.56
C GLY A 258 3.12 -1.44 -9.53
N PRO A 259 3.99 -0.71 -10.24
CA PRO A 259 5.41 -1.01 -10.29
C PRO A 259 6.05 -1.05 -8.90
N ARG A 260 7.03 -1.94 -8.72
CA ARG A 260 7.80 -2.05 -7.48
C ARG A 260 8.61 -0.77 -7.26
N GLY A 261 8.72 -0.35 -6.00
CA GLY A 261 9.42 0.90 -5.69
C GLY A 261 8.61 2.15 -6.04
N THR A 262 7.28 2.05 -6.07
CA THR A 262 6.38 3.19 -6.25
C THR A 262 5.35 3.28 -5.14
N ALA A 263 5.07 4.49 -4.73
CA ALA A 263 4.08 4.84 -3.70
C ALA A 263 3.63 6.28 -3.89
N ILE A 264 2.56 6.62 -3.21
CA ILE A 264 2.03 7.97 -3.17
C ILE A 264 1.83 8.43 -1.73
N VAL A 265 1.89 9.74 -1.52
CA VAL A 265 1.33 10.42 -0.37
C VAL A 265 0.33 11.44 -0.87
N TRP A 266 -0.91 11.30 -0.47
CA TRP A 266 -1.88 12.38 -0.62
C TRP A 266 -1.96 13.16 0.69
N GLY A 267 -2.07 14.47 0.61
CA GLY A 267 -2.30 15.32 1.78
C GLY A 267 -3.24 16.45 1.44
N ARG A 268 -4.07 16.82 2.41
CA ARG A 268 -4.91 18.01 2.30
C ARG A 268 -4.03 19.25 2.15
N ARG A 269 -4.44 20.20 1.33
CA ARG A 269 -3.63 21.40 1.05
C ARG A 269 -3.16 22.10 2.33
N GLU A 270 -4.07 22.35 3.25
CA GLU A 270 -3.75 23.04 4.52
C GLU A 270 -2.84 22.21 5.44
N ALA A 271 -2.85 20.89 5.28
CA ALA A 271 -1.95 20.00 6.00
C ALA A 271 -0.54 20.04 5.40
N TRP A 272 -0.41 20.13 4.08
CA TRP A 272 0.88 20.30 3.42
C TRP A 272 1.61 21.57 3.85
N GLU A 273 0.90 22.67 4.06
CA GLU A 273 1.47 23.94 4.54
C GLU A 273 2.14 23.81 5.93
N ARG A 274 1.82 22.75 6.70
CA ARG A 274 2.39 22.45 8.02
C ARG A 274 3.61 21.53 7.97
N VAL A 275 4.02 21.10 6.78
CA VAL A 275 5.11 20.15 6.57
C VAL A 275 6.19 20.79 5.72
N GLN A 276 7.45 20.58 6.08
CA GLN A 276 8.61 21.04 5.31
C GLN A 276 9.29 19.85 4.62
N PRO A 277 9.69 19.98 3.35
CA PRO A 277 10.48 18.95 2.68
C PRO A 277 11.79 18.68 3.43
N SER A 278 12.06 17.42 3.76
CA SER A 278 13.35 16.99 4.32
C SER A 278 14.33 16.56 3.23
N ILE A 279 13.83 16.30 2.03
CA ILE A 279 14.61 15.99 0.82
C ILE A 279 14.15 16.99 -0.25
N PRO A 280 15.07 17.74 -0.90
CA PRO A 280 14.69 18.66 -1.97
C PRO A 280 13.99 17.95 -3.12
N ALA A 281 12.94 18.58 -3.65
CA ALA A 281 12.22 18.08 -4.82
C ALA A 281 12.87 18.60 -6.12
N PHE A 282 12.73 17.82 -7.21
CA PHE A 282 13.03 18.29 -8.56
C PHE A 282 11.73 18.85 -9.18
N GLU A 283 11.29 20.00 -8.64
CA GLU A 283 10.10 20.72 -9.10
C GLU A 283 10.44 22.14 -9.48
N MET A 284 9.81 22.66 -10.53
CA MET A 284 10.15 23.99 -11.06
C MET A 284 10.00 25.15 -10.07
N PRO A 285 8.89 25.24 -9.26
CA PRO A 285 8.75 26.39 -8.36
C PRO A 285 9.86 26.48 -7.30
N PRO A 286 10.20 25.43 -6.54
CA PRO A 286 11.31 25.52 -5.60
C PRO A 286 12.67 25.68 -6.29
N TYR A 287 12.85 25.14 -7.51
CA TYR A 287 14.08 25.31 -8.28
C TYR A 287 14.27 26.78 -8.72
N MET A 288 13.23 27.42 -9.23
CA MET A 288 13.23 28.83 -9.63
C MET A 288 13.42 29.75 -8.40
N ALA A 289 12.77 29.44 -7.29
CA ALA A 289 12.96 30.19 -6.05
C ALA A 289 14.41 30.18 -5.59
N TRP A 290 15.07 29.02 -5.63
CA TRP A 290 16.50 28.87 -5.35
C TRP A 290 17.36 29.70 -6.29
N GLN A 291 17.10 29.68 -7.62
CA GLN A 291 17.86 30.47 -8.60
C GLN A 291 17.76 31.98 -8.35
N HIS A 292 16.59 32.45 -7.87
CA HIS A 292 16.34 33.86 -7.60
C HIS A 292 16.65 34.28 -6.15
N GLY A 293 17.07 33.35 -5.29
CA GLY A 293 17.38 33.61 -3.88
C GLY A 293 16.16 34.03 -3.06
N VAL A 294 14.97 33.48 -3.38
CA VAL A 294 13.70 33.75 -2.68
C VAL A 294 13.12 32.48 -2.10
N GLU A 295 12.22 32.61 -1.10
CA GLU A 295 11.51 31.48 -0.54
C GLU A 295 10.45 30.94 -1.53
N PRO A 296 10.30 29.61 -1.67
CA PRO A 296 9.37 29.00 -2.62
C PRO A 296 7.89 29.14 -2.22
N GLY A 297 7.58 29.62 -1.02
CA GLY A 297 6.25 29.71 -0.48
C GLY A 297 5.79 28.42 0.24
N PRO A 298 4.48 28.29 0.53
CA PRO A 298 3.94 27.16 1.27
C PRO A 298 4.14 25.83 0.54
N THR A 299 4.48 24.78 1.31
CA THR A 299 4.68 23.43 0.78
C THR A 299 3.41 22.90 0.10
N GLN A 300 3.59 22.23 -1.02
CA GLN A 300 2.57 21.49 -1.75
C GLN A 300 2.97 20.00 -1.82
N GLY A 301 2.02 19.12 -2.12
CA GLY A 301 2.28 17.69 -2.22
C GLY A 301 3.42 17.36 -3.19
N ALA A 302 3.43 17.97 -4.38
CA ALA A 302 4.48 17.76 -5.37
C ALA A 302 5.90 18.02 -4.80
N TRP A 303 6.06 19.04 -3.94
CA TRP A 303 7.37 19.40 -3.37
C TRP A 303 7.87 18.42 -2.31
N MET A 304 7.00 17.53 -1.84
CA MET A 304 7.37 16.44 -0.94
C MET A 304 7.82 15.17 -1.68
N SER A 305 7.83 15.21 -3.02
CA SER A 305 8.42 14.15 -3.84
C SER A 305 9.95 14.26 -3.80
N PRO A 306 10.70 13.27 -3.26
CA PRO A 306 12.15 13.33 -3.24
C PRO A 306 12.73 13.48 -4.64
N GLY A 307 13.57 14.49 -4.85
CA GLY A 307 14.31 14.69 -6.08
C GLY A 307 15.42 13.65 -6.29
N GLY A 308 16.08 13.71 -7.41
CA GLY A 308 17.16 12.82 -7.83
C GLY A 308 16.79 11.95 -9.02
N LEU A 309 17.77 11.22 -9.53
CA LEU A 309 17.57 10.28 -10.63
C LEU A 309 17.13 8.93 -10.06
N HIS A 310 16.03 8.40 -10.58
CA HIS A 310 15.35 7.20 -10.06
C HIS A 310 15.21 6.15 -11.18
N ALA A 311 14.60 5.00 -10.84
CA ALA A 311 14.08 4.05 -11.83
C ALA A 311 12.82 4.63 -12.48
N TYR A 312 13.01 5.54 -13.43
CA TYR A 312 11.94 6.30 -14.09
C TYR A 312 10.92 5.38 -14.75
N GLU A 313 11.37 4.28 -15.35
CA GLU A 313 10.52 3.29 -16.00
C GLU A 313 9.47 2.69 -15.04
N HIS A 314 9.75 2.65 -13.73
CA HIS A 314 8.78 2.22 -12.74
C HIS A 314 7.81 3.34 -12.36
N MET A 315 8.33 4.50 -11.97
CA MET A 315 7.49 5.61 -11.53
C MET A 315 6.58 6.11 -12.66
N TRP A 316 7.11 6.26 -13.87
CA TRP A 316 6.36 6.76 -15.02
C TRP A 316 5.38 5.73 -15.59
N ALA A 317 5.52 4.43 -15.27
CA ALA A 317 4.56 3.39 -15.62
C ALA A 317 3.38 3.27 -14.63
N LEU A 318 3.42 3.95 -13.47
CA LEU A 318 2.37 3.85 -12.46
C LEU A 318 0.97 4.25 -12.96
N PRO A 319 0.77 5.21 -13.89
CA PRO A 319 -0.54 5.49 -14.48
C PRO A 319 -1.23 4.28 -15.10
N ALA A 320 -0.47 3.32 -15.67
CA ALA A 320 -1.04 2.10 -16.23
C ALA A 320 -1.72 1.21 -15.17
N ALA A 321 -1.22 1.21 -13.93
CA ALA A 321 -1.85 0.47 -12.84
C ALA A 321 -3.18 1.12 -12.41
N PHE A 322 -3.25 2.44 -12.31
CA PHE A 322 -4.51 3.15 -12.03
C PHE A 322 -5.52 2.98 -13.17
N ALA A 323 -5.07 3.00 -14.42
CA ALA A 323 -5.91 2.76 -15.59
C ALA A 323 -6.51 1.34 -15.54
N PHE A 324 -5.70 0.32 -15.26
CA PHE A 324 -6.13 -1.07 -15.11
C PHE A 324 -7.19 -1.22 -14.02
N HIS A 325 -6.99 -0.62 -12.84
CA HIS A 325 -7.99 -0.63 -11.78
C HIS A 325 -9.30 0.05 -12.16
N ARG A 326 -9.24 1.19 -12.86
CA ARG A 326 -10.44 1.89 -13.33
C ARG A 326 -11.18 1.13 -14.44
N GLU A 327 -10.46 0.42 -15.30
CA GLU A 327 -11.04 -0.43 -16.33
C GLU A 327 -11.87 -1.57 -15.73
N ILE A 328 -11.38 -2.22 -14.67
CA ILE A 328 -12.12 -3.23 -13.92
C ILE A 328 -13.27 -2.59 -13.11
N GLY A 329 -13.03 -1.40 -12.55
CA GLY A 329 -13.93 -0.67 -11.65
C GLY A 329 -13.59 -0.87 -10.17
N ARG A 330 -13.37 0.23 -9.44
CA ARG A 330 -12.94 0.21 -8.02
C ARG A 330 -13.94 -0.52 -7.13
N ALA A 331 -15.22 -0.18 -7.22
CA ALA A 331 -16.29 -0.84 -6.46
C ALA A 331 -16.37 -2.35 -6.74
N ARG A 332 -16.13 -2.74 -7.99
CA ARG A 332 -16.12 -4.15 -8.38
C ARG A 332 -14.92 -4.90 -7.81
N ILE A 333 -13.73 -4.25 -7.79
CA ILE A 333 -12.53 -4.80 -7.14
C ILE A 333 -12.79 -4.99 -5.64
N ALA A 334 -13.29 -3.94 -4.97
CA ALA A 334 -13.64 -3.99 -3.55
C ALA A 334 -14.63 -5.12 -3.26
N GLY A 335 -15.73 -5.20 -4.02
CA GLY A 335 -16.72 -6.26 -3.89
C GLY A 335 -16.11 -7.66 -4.03
N ARG A 336 -15.21 -7.86 -5.00
CA ARG A 336 -14.52 -9.15 -5.19
C ARG A 336 -13.60 -9.51 -4.04
N ILE A 337 -12.82 -8.56 -3.55
CA ILE A 337 -11.92 -8.78 -2.42
C ILE A 337 -12.73 -9.11 -1.16
N HIS A 338 -13.79 -8.37 -0.89
CA HIS A 338 -14.69 -8.64 0.24
C HIS A 338 -15.38 -10.01 0.13
N GLU A 339 -15.86 -10.38 -1.06
CA GLU A 339 -16.46 -11.71 -1.33
C GLU A 339 -15.47 -12.83 -0.98
N MET A 340 -14.25 -12.78 -1.55
CA MET A 340 -13.25 -13.82 -1.32
C MET A 340 -12.82 -13.92 0.15
N ASN A 341 -12.65 -12.79 0.83
CA ASN A 341 -12.23 -12.80 2.23
C ASN A 341 -13.36 -13.11 3.21
N THR A 342 -14.62 -12.81 2.87
CA THR A 342 -15.78 -13.28 3.64
C THR A 342 -15.88 -14.81 3.57
N ARG A 343 -15.79 -15.38 2.36
CA ARG A 343 -15.78 -16.85 2.17
C ARG A 343 -14.64 -17.51 2.95
N LEU A 344 -13.45 -16.91 2.92
CA LEU A 344 -12.28 -17.39 3.66
C LEU A 344 -12.52 -17.35 5.20
N LYS A 345 -13.01 -16.22 5.72
CA LYS A 345 -13.31 -16.06 7.14
C LYS A 345 -14.39 -17.03 7.62
N ASP A 346 -15.46 -17.21 6.85
CA ASP A 346 -16.56 -18.11 7.20
C ASP A 346 -16.08 -19.57 7.22
N GLY A 347 -15.29 -19.97 6.22
CA GLY A 347 -14.70 -21.29 6.16
C GLY A 347 -13.76 -21.58 7.34
N LEU A 348 -12.84 -20.63 7.64
CA LEU A 348 -11.89 -20.77 8.75
C LEU A 348 -12.60 -20.78 10.12
N ALA A 349 -13.61 -19.94 10.32
CA ALA A 349 -14.38 -19.89 11.56
C ALA A 349 -15.18 -21.19 11.83
N GLY A 350 -15.45 -21.98 10.80
CA GLY A 350 -16.09 -23.30 10.93
C GLY A 350 -15.15 -24.42 11.42
N LEU A 351 -13.84 -24.18 11.48
CA LEU A 351 -12.85 -25.18 11.90
C LEU A 351 -12.58 -25.07 13.41
N ARG A 352 -12.85 -26.12 14.17
CA ARG A 352 -12.77 -26.12 15.66
C ARG A 352 -11.37 -25.79 16.21
N HIS A 353 -10.34 -26.12 15.46
CA HIS A 353 -8.94 -25.91 15.85
C HIS A 353 -8.35 -24.58 15.32
N VAL A 354 -9.18 -23.73 14.73
CA VAL A 354 -8.77 -22.42 14.20
C VAL A 354 -9.35 -21.30 15.06
N THR A 355 -8.49 -20.36 15.44
CA THR A 355 -8.90 -19.09 16.05
C THR A 355 -8.74 -17.99 15.01
N LEU A 356 -9.84 -17.33 14.65
CA LEU A 356 -9.85 -16.20 13.72
C LEU A 356 -9.61 -14.89 14.48
N HIS A 357 -8.62 -14.10 14.05
CA HIS A 357 -8.29 -12.78 14.63
C HIS A 357 -8.90 -11.61 13.87
N THR A 358 -9.24 -11.82 12.60
CA THR A 358 -9.90 -10.81 11.77
C THR A 358 -11.39 -10.76 12.05
N PRO A 359 -11.99 -9.56 12.22
CA PRO A 359 -13.43 -9.43 12.37
C PRO A 359 -14.21 -10.05 11.21
N ARG A 360 -15.30 -10.73 11.50
CA ARG A 360 -16.20 -11.23 10.46
C ARG A 360 -17.03 -10.11 9.83
N ALA A 361 -17.28 -9.03 10.58
CA ALA A 361 -18.04 -7.87 10.12
C ALA A 361 -17.37 -7.23 8.90
N PRO A 362 -18.08 -7.06 7.77
CA PRO A 362 -17.49 -6.50 6.53
C PRO A 362 -16.97 -5.08 6.70
N GLY A 363 -17.61 -4.25 7.54
CA GLY A 363 -17.19 -2.87 7.80
C GLY A 363 -15.87 -2.76 8.57
N LEU A 364 -15.45 -3.83 9.27
CA LEU A 364 -14.24 -3.86 10.12
C LEU A 364 -13.17 -4.81 9.61
N SER A 365 -13.26 -5.28 8.39
CA SER A 365 -12.26 -6.13 7.72
C SER A 365 -12.17 -5.78 6.24
N ALA A 366 -11.03 -6.11 5.64
CA ALA A 366 -10.73 -5.82 4.24
C ALA A 366 -10.13 -7.07 3.55
N GLY A 367 -9.00 -6.93 2.88
CA GLY A 367 -8.36 -7.98 2.10
C GLY A 367 -7.46 -8.95 2.88
N LEU A 368 -7.28 -8.77 4.19
CA LEU A 368 -6.39 -9.59 5.03
C LEU A 368 -7.19 -10.44 6.02
N VAL A 369 -6.83 -11.72 6.14
CA VAL A 369 -7.40 -12.65 7.12
C VAL A 369 -6.27 -13.27 7.93
N ALA A 370 -6.25 -12.99 9.25
CA ALA A 370 -5.28 -13.48 10.22
C ALA A 370 -5.92 -14.55 11.10
N PHE A 371 -5.22 -15.65 11.34
CA PHE A 371 -5.72 -16.78 12.11
C PHE A 371 -4.59 -17.57 12.78
N GLU A 372 -4.92 -18.38 13.75
CA GLU A 372 -4.08 -19.38 14.40
C GLU A 372 -4.68 -20.78 14.26
N VAL A 373 -3.82 -21.78 14.27
CA VAL A 373 -4.19 -23.21 14.31
C VAL A 373 -3.68 -23.79 15.64
N ALA A 374 -4.55 -24.37 16.42
CA ALA A 374 -4.21 -24.90 17.73
C ALA A 374 -3.05 -25.92 17.65
N GLY A 375 -2.01 -25.69 18.43
CA GLY A 375 -0.82 -26.58 18.50
C GLY A 375 0.12 -26.48 17.29
N VAL A 376 -0.10 -25.54 16.34
CA VAL A 376 0.75 -25.36 15.16
C VAL A 376 1.24 -23.91 15.09
N THR A 377 2.53 -23.70 14.98
CA THR A 377 3.07 -22.33 14.86
C THR A 377 2.69 -21.69 13.52
N PRO A 378 2.60 -20.36 13.43
CA PRO A 378 2.28 -19.66 12.18
C PRO A 378 3.24 -20.01 11.03
N GLU A 379 4.53 -20.16 11.31
CA GLU A 379 5.57 -20.55 10.35
C GLU A 379 5.31 -21.96 9.81
N GLU A 380 4.92 -22.88 10.69
CA GLU A 380 4.61 -24.26 10.32
C GLU A 380 3.31 -24.35 9.52
N VAL A 381 2.30 -23.55 9.87
CA VAL A 381 1.08 -23.39 9.04
C VAL A 381 1.45 -22.97 7.62
N VAL A 382 2.24 -21.90 7.48
CA VAL A 382 2.66 -21.38 6.17
C VAL A 382 3.48 -22.42 5.40
N ARG A 383 4.39 -23.14 6.07
CA ARG A 383 5.20 -24.20 5.45
C ARG A 383 4.34 -25.33 4.89
N ARG A 384 3.38 -25.85 5.69
CA ARG A 384 2.47 -26.94 5.28
C ARG A 384 1.49 -26.50 4.17
N LEU A 385 1.02 -25.25 4.17
CA LEU A 385 0.22 -24.68 3.09
C LEU A 385 1.02 -24.61 1.78
N ARG A 386 2.31 -24.20 1.85
CA ARG A 386 3.21 -24.17 0.68
C ARG A 386 3.41 -25.54 0.05
N GLU A 387 3.51 -26.61 0.85
CA GLU A 387 3.58 -28.01 0.35
C GLU A 387 2.32 -28.38 -0.44
N ARG A 388 1.18 -27.78 -0.11
CA ARG A 388 -0.09 -27.91 -0.84
C ARG A 388 -0.29 -26.85 -1.94
N ARG A 389 0.81 -26.17 -2.35
CA ARG A 389 0.83 -25.14 -3.39
C ARG A 389 0.00 -23.89 -3.07
N ILE A 390 -0.19 -23.58 -1.80
CA ILE A 390 -0.88 -22.40 -1.30
C ILE A 390 0.14 -21.43 -0.71
N ILE A 391 0.22 -20.22 -1.26
CA ILE A 391 1.14 -19.18 -0.83
C ILE A 391 0.46 -18.33 0.23
N ALA A 392 0.90 -18.46 1.47
CA ALA A 392 0.47 -17.73 2.64
C ALA A 392 1.65 -16.94 3.25
N SER A 393 1.44 -16.16 4.30
CA SER A 393 2.52 -15.51 5.05
C SER A 393 2.24 -15.51 6.56
N THR A 394 3.28 -15.27 7.35
CA THR A 394 3.17 -14.91 8.75
C THR A 394 3.10 -13.38 8.92
N SER A 395 2.55 -12.89 10.01
CA SER A 395 2.59 -11.47 10.35
C SER A 395 3.92 -11.12 11.05
N PRO A 396 4.56 -9.97 10.71
CA PRO A 396 5.88 -9.60 11.24
C PRO A 396 5.76 -8.84 12.58
N TYR A 397 5.09 -9.44 13.56
CA TYR A 397 4.87 -8.86 14.88
C TYR A 397 5.32 -9.82 15.96
N LEU A 398 5.54 -9.33 17.19
CA LEU A 398 5.90 -10.17 18.33
C LEU A 398 4.88 -11.29 18.53
N GLN A 399 3.58 -10.94 18.50
CA GLN A 399 2.51 -11.91 18.35
C GLN A 399 2.25 -12.10 16.86
N SER A 400 2.74 -13.20 16.32
CA SER A 400 2.62 -13.54 14.89
C SER A 400 1.41 -14.43 14.64
N PHE A 401 0.77 -14.23 13.50
CA PHE A 401 -0.36 -15.02 13.01
C PHE A 401 -0.10 -15.52 11.60
N ALA A 402 -0.68 -16.64 11.23
CA ALA A 402 -0.79 -17.04 9.84
C ALA A 402 -1.79 -16.12 9.12
N ARG A 403 -1.48 -15.74 7.86
CA ARG A 403 -2.33 -14.84 7.08
C ARG A 403 -2.59 -15.39 5.70
N LEU A 404 -3.85 -15.26 5.28
CA LEU A 404 -4.30 -15.47 3.91
C LEU A 404 -5.03 -14.21 3.43
N ALA A 405 -4.98 -13.93 2.14
CA ALA A 405 -5.64 -12.77 1.55
C ALA A 405 -6.21 -13.12 0.18
N GLY A 406 -7.51 -13.20 0.09
CA GLY A 406 -8.20 -13.31 -1.17
C GLY A 406 -8.14 -11.98 -1.93
N SER A 407 -7.79 -12.03 -3.21
CA SER A 407 -7.66 -10.87 -4.08
C SER A 407 -8.42 -11.08 -5.39
N ILE A 408 -8.35 -10.13 -6.32
CA ILE A 408 -8.91 -10.28 -7.67
C ILE A 408 -8.26 -11.43 -8.48
N LEU A 409 -7.16 -11.98 -7.98
CA LEU A 409 -6.42 -13.09 -8.59
C LEU A 409 -6.96 -14.45 -8.19
N ASN A 410 -7.79 -14.54 -7.15
CA ASN A 410 -8.27 -15.80 -6.60
C ASN A 410 -9.64 -16.18 -7.12
N THR A 411 -9.87 -17.50 -7.24
CA THR A 411 -11.18 -18.05 -7.49
C THR A 411 -11.83 -18.55 -6.20
N PRO A 412 -13.18 -18.72 -6.17
CA PRO A 412 -13.86 -19.34 -5.05
C PRO A 412 -13.32 -20.73 -4.70
N GLU A 413 -12.96 -21.54 -5.73
CA GLU A 413 -12.41 -22.89 -5.56
C GLU A 413 -11.02 -22.87 -4.93
N GLU A 414 -10.18 -21.87 -5.25
CA GLU A 414 -8.90 -21.68 -4.58
C GLU A 414 -9.09 -21.34 -3.10
N VAL A 415 -10.10 -20.50 -2.77
CA VAL A 415 -10.45 -20.18 -1.37
C VAL A 415 -10.91 -21.41 -0.62
N ASP A 416 -11.81 -22.22 -1.21
CA ASP A 416 -12.28 -23.48 -0.60
C ASP A 416 -11.13 -24.46 -0.38
N SER A 417 -10.22 -24.57 -1.36
CA SER A 417 -9.03 -25.41 -1.25
C SER A 417 -8.11 -24.94 -0.14
N ALA A 418 -7.96 -23.62 0.07
CA ALA A 418 -7.16 -23.05 1.16
C ALA A 418 -7.78 -23.36 2.53
N VAL A 419 -9.11 -23.21 2.68
CA VAL A 419 -9.84 -23.58 3.90
C VAL A 419 -9.70 -25.07 4.20
N ALA A 420 -9.90 -25.94 3.19
CA ALA A 420 -9.73 -27.39 3.34
C ALA A 420 -8.28 -27.76 3.73
N ALA A 421 -7.29 -27.08 3.16
CA ALA A 421 -5.89 -27.28 3.51
C ALA A 421 -5.59 -26.90 4.96
N VAL A 422 -6.14 -25.79 5.47
CA VAL A 422 -6.04 -25.40 6.88
C VAL A 422 -6.76 -26.41 7.77
N GLY A 423 -7.95 -26.87 7.35
CA GLY A 423 -8.72 -27.92 8.04
C GLY A 423 -7.96 -29.22 8.27
N ALA A 424 -7.05 -29.56 7.37
CA ALA A 424 -6.21 -30.75 7.45
C ALA A 424 -4.89 -30.55 8.21
N LEU A 425 -4.72 -29.44 8.95
CA LEU A 425 -3.52 -29.18 9.78
C LEU A 425 -3.67 -29.63 11.25
N ALA A 426 -4.87 -30.04 11.64
CA ALA A 426 -5.18 -30.54 12.96
C ALA A 426 -4.47 -31.84 13.28
#